data_a56d3aaefc6d5096a49d328478ed36d2
#
_entry.id   a56d3aaefc6d5096a49d328478ed36d2
#
_cell.length_a   1.000
_cell.length_b   1.000
_cell.length_c   1.000
_cell.angle_alpha   90.00
_cell.angle_beta   90.00
_cell.angle_gamma   90.00
#
_symmetry.space_group_name_H-M   'P 1'
#
loop_
_entity.id
_entity.type
_entity.pdbx_description
1 polymer ?
#
loop_
_entity_poly.entity_id
_entity_poly.type
_entity_poly.pdbx_seq_one_letter_code
_entity_poly.pdbx_strand_id
1 'polypeptide(L)'
;MWDLISALVSGWFILVFGTMFLAGQKDQAGIAFKNSLENCFTKYFDFDGKADQNEFWYFVIWGIAVALWAQVVDNWSGLTERVTGQTYSSYWDPWILNTLANVILFFPTLAVGARRLHSVGKSGWWQLLYITGIGIIYLIYLWAQPVGKFKSSDSKRSYRTKKDVSDELKELNQLYKDKAITKEEFAKAKKNLLG
;
A
#
# COMPACT_ATOMS: atom_id res chain seq x y z
N MET A 1 8.87 28.17 -26.33
CA MET A 1 8.16 26.91 -26.73
C MET A 1 8.05 25.95 -25.58
N TRP A 2 9.13 25.68 -24.81
CA TRP A 2 9.13 24.83 -23.64
C TRP A 2 8.24 25.36 -22.51
N ASP A 3 8.17 26.68 -22.30
CA ASP A 3 7.34 27.32 -21.28
C ASP A 3 5.84 27.08 -21.50
N LEU A 4 5.39 27.09 -22.76
CA LEU A 4 4.01 26.77 -23.11
C LEU A 4 3.68 25.28 -22.88
N ILE A 5 4.62 24.39 -23.20
CA ILE A 5 4.43 22.96 -22.98
C ILE A 5 4.38 22.66 -21.48
N SER A 6 5.25 23.27 -20.67
CA SER A 6 5.26 23.10 -19.21
C SER A 6 4.00 23.66 -18.56
N ALA A 7 3.51 24.81 -19.01
CA ALA A 7 2.25 25.40 -18.54
C ALA A 7 1.04 24.54 -18.92
N LEU A 8 1.02 23.95 -20.12
CA LEU A 8 -0.02 23.03 -20.56
C LEU A 8 0.00 21.72 -19.76
N VAL A 9 1.19 21.16 -19.52
CA VAL A 9 1.35 19.93 -18.70
C VAL A 9 0.94 20.19 -17.26
N SER A 10 1.34 21.33 -16.66
CA SER A 10 0.93 21.69 -15.30
C SER A 10 -0.58 21.95 -15.20
N GLY A 11 -1.15 22.64 -16.17
CA GLY A 11 -2.59 22.90 -16.25
C GLY A 11 -3.40 21.60 -16.42
N TRP A 12 -2.91 20.70 -17.27
CA TRP A 12 -3.52 19.39 -17.48
C TRP A 12 -3.44 18.51 -16.24
N PHE A 13 -2.33 18.59 -15.53
CA PHE A 13 -2.11 17.86 -14.28
C PHE A 13 -3.08 18.33 -13.19
N ILE A 14 -3.22 19.64 -12.99
CA ILE A 14 -4.18 20.24 -12.05
C ILE A 14 -5.62 19.87 -12.45
N LEU A 15 -5.95 19.90 -13.75
CA LEU A 15 -7.27 19.50 -14.25
C LEU A 15 -7.54 18.01 -14.03
N VAL A 16 -6.62 17.12 -14.38
CA VAL A 16 -6.83 15.66 -14.24
C VAL A 16 -6.86 15.24 -12.78
N PHE A 17 -5.93 15.71 -11.96
CA PHE A 17 -5.91 15.36 -10.54
C PHE A 17 -6.94 16.13 -9.73
N GLY A 18 -7.22 17.39 -10.06
CA GLY A 18 -8.30 18.15 -9.45
C GLY A 18 -9.67 17.57 -9.80
N THR A 19 -9.90 17.15 -11.03
CA THR A 19 -11.15 16.48 -11.42
C THR A 19 -11.25 15.07 -10.84
N MET A 20 -10.17 14.29 -10.79
CA MET A 20 -10.16 13.00 -10.08
C MET A 20 -10.44 13.18 -8.58
N PHE A 21 -9.87 14.20 -7.95
CA PHE A 21 -10.13 14.50 -6.54
C PHE A 21 -11.56 14.99 -6.30
N LEU A 22 -12.11 15.83 -7.20
CA LEU A 22 -13.49 16.34 -7.11
C LEU A 22 -14.53 15.31 -7.56
N ALA A 23 -14.27 14.53 -8.60
CA ALA A 23 -15.12 13.43 -9.04
C ALA A 23 -15.13 12.28 -8.02
N GLY A 24 -14.03 12.13 -7.28
CA GLY A 24 -13.86 11.13 -6.23
C GLY A 24 -14.84 11.26 -5.06
N GLN A 25 -15.62 12.31 -4.99
CA GLN A 25 -16.71 12.43 -4.02
C GLN A 25 -18.00 11.72 -4.45
N LYS A 26 -18.14 11.36 -5.73
CA LYS A 26 -19.37 10.76 -6.28
C LYS A 26 -19.20 9.34 -6.84
N ASP A 27 -17.99 8.98 -7.30
CA ASP A 27 -17.74 7.71 -7.95
C ASP A 27 -16.93 6.74 -7.07
N GLN A 28 -17.24 5.45 -7.16
CA GLN A 28 -16.56 4.37 -6.42
C GLN A 28 -15.03 4.40 -6.59
N ALA A 29 -14.54 4.73 -7.79
CA ALA A 29 -13.12 4.81 -8.09
C ALA A 29 -12.43 5.97 -7.37
N GLY A 30 -13.08 7.12 -7.28
CA GLY A 30 -12.53 8.28 -6.60
C GLY A 30 -12.53 8.14 -5.08
N ILE A 31 -13.56 7.49 -4.52
CA ILE A 31 -13.58 7.14 -3.10
C ILE A 31 -12.42 6.17 -2.79
N ALA A 32 -12.21 5.17 -3.64
CA ALA A 32 -11.11 4.22 -3.50
C ALA A 32 -9.73 4.92 -3.60
N PHE A 33 -9.57 5.86 -4.53
CA PHE A 33 -8.35 6.67 -4.67
C PHE A 33 -8.07 7.51 -3.41
N LYS A 34 -9.07 8.27 -2.93
CA LYS A 34 -8.96 9.08 -1.71
C LYS A 34 -8.58 8.22 -0.50
N ASN A 35 -9.30 7.10 -0.29
CA ASN A 35 -9.03 6.18 0.81
C ASN A 35 -7.63 5.57 0.72
N SER A 36 -7.14 5.30 -0.50
CA SER A 36 -5.79 4.79 -0.72
C SER A 36 -4.72 5.79 -0.27
N LEU A 37 -4.86 7.07 -0.63
CA LEU A 37 -3.94 8.12 -0.20
C LEU A 37 -4.00 8.31 1.31
N GLU A 38 -5.18 8.41 1.89
CA GLU A 38 -5.37 8.58 3.32
C GLU A 38 -4.75 7.42 4.10
N ASN A 39 -4.98 6.17 3.68
CA ASN A 39 -4.37 4.99 4.28
C ASN A 39 -2.84 5.00 4.20
N CYS A 40 -2.26 5.43 3.07
CA CYS A 40 -0.82 5.48 2.91
C CYS A 40 -0.17 6.55 3.77
N PHE A 41 -0.82 7.72 3.93
CA PHE A 41 -0.30 8.80 4.78
C PHE A 41 -0.55 8.54 6.26
N THR A 42 -1.67 7.96 6.66
CA THR A 42 -1.92 7.58 8.07
C THR A 42 -0.99 6.45 8.51
N LYS A 43 -0.64 5.55 7.59
CA LYS A 43 0.28 4.43 7.81
C LYS A 43 1.68 4.70 7.25
N TYR A 44 2.18 5.92 7.46
CA TYR A 44 3.42 6.41 6.87
C TYR A 44 4.64 5.54 7.15
N PHE A 45 4.78 5.06 8.39
CA PHE A 45 5.86 4.18 8.86
C PHE A 45 5.34 2.78 9.24
N ASP A 46 4.11 2.44 8.89
CA ASP A 46 3.56 1.13 9.19
C ASP A 46 3.88 0.16 8.03
N PHE A 47 4.86 -0.69 8.27
CA PHE A 47 5.31 -1.74 7.35
C PHE A 47 4.54 -3.04 7.54
N ASP A 48 3.78 -3.18 8.62
CA ASP A 48 3.00 -4.35 8.95
C ASP A 48 1.63 -4.33 8.27
N GLY A 49 0.96 -5.48 8.28
CA GLY A 49 -0.36 -5.60 7.68
C GLY A 49 -0.34 -5.96 6.20
N LYS A 50 -1.43 -5.61 5.51
CA LYS A 50 -1.67 -5.94 4.10
C LYS A 50 -2.20 -4.72 3.37
N ALA A 51 -1.81 -4.53 2.13
CA ALA A 51 -2.34 -3.52 1.23
C ALA A 51 -3.00 -4.17 0.02
N ASP A 52 -4.13 -3.61 -0.40
CA ASP A 52 -4.80 -4.02 -1.62
C ASP A 52 -4.04 -3.57 -2.86
N GLN A 53 -4.33 -4.22 -4.00
CA GLN A 53 -3.71 -3.89 -5.27
C GLN A 53 -4.02 -2.45 -5.69
N ASN A 54 -5.28 -2.01 -5.50
CA ASN A 54 -5.70 -0.66 -5.83
C ASN A 54 -5.04 0.38 -4.92
N GLU A 55 -4.94 0.11 -3.60
CA GLU A 55 -4.24 0.97 -2.65
C GLU A 55 -2.80 1.23 -3.08
N PHE A 56 -2.07 0.17 -3.44
CA PHE A 56 -0.70 0.27 -3.90
C PHE A 56 -0.56 1.07 -5.21
N TRP A 57 -1.31 0.68 -6.26
CA TRP A 57 -1.15 1.30 -7.57
C TRP A 57 -1.62 2.75 -7.62
N TYR A 58 -2.71 3.10 -6.93
CA TYR A 58 -3.16 4.49 -6.84
C TYR A 58 -2.11 5.37 -6.17
N PHE A 59 -1.50 4.89 -5.09
CA PHE A 59 -0.46 5.64 -4.40
C PHE A 59 0.81 5.80 -5.25
N VAL A 60 1.28 4.74 -5.92
CA VAL A 60 2.47 4.77 -6.78
C VAL A 60 2.27 5.71 -7.96
N ILE A 61 1.14 5.59 -8.67
CA ILE A 61 0.83 6.47 -9.82
C ILE A 61 0.75 7.93 -9.37
N TRP A 62 0.07 8.19 -8.24
CA TRP A 62 -0.01 9.52 -7.67
C TRP A 62 1.38 10.07 -7.28
N GLY A 63 2.22 9.25 -6.64
CA GLY A 63 3.58 9.63 -6.26
C GLY A 63 4.46 10.00 -7.47
N ILE A 64 4.41 9.19 -8.53
CA ILE A 64 5.11 9.50 -9.80
C ILE A 64 4.60 10.82 -10.36
N ALA A 65 3.30 11.03 -10.35
CA ALA A 65 2.68 12.22 -10.87
C ALA A 65 3.10 13.48 -10.08
N VAL A 66 3.16 13.38 -8.74
CA VAL A 66 3.65 14.47 -7.87
C VAL A 66 5.12 14.79 -8.16
N ALA A 67 5.97 13.76 -8.31
CA ALA A 67 7.38 13.95 -8.62
C ALA A 67 7.59 14.65 -9.97
N LEU A 68 6.85 14.23 -11.01
CA LEU A 68 6.90 14.87 -12.33
C LEU A 68 6.39 16.32 -12.28
N TRP A 69 5.31 16.56 -11.54
CA TRP A 69 4.80 17.92 -11.38
C TRP A 69 5.77 18.82 -10.63
N ALA A 70 6.35 18.33 -9.54
CA ALA A 70 7.35 19.06 -8.78
C ALA A 70 8.54 19.46 -9.65
N GLN A 71 8.98 18.58 -10.55
CA GLN A 71 10.05 18.89 -11.50
C GLN A 71 9.66 19.96 -12.52
N VAL A 72 8.42 19.90 -13.05
CA VAL A 72 7.92 20.93 -13.97
C VAL A 72 7.84 22.29 -13.30
N VAL A 73 7.31 22.33 -12.05
CA VAL A 73 7.21 23.60 -11.29
C VAL A 73 8.59 24.16 -10.95
N ASP A 74 9.53 23.32 -10.57
CA ASP A 74 10.90 23.75 -10.26
C ASP A 74 11.60 24.33 -11.48
N ASN A 75 11.48 23.66 -12.62
CA ASN A 75 12.03 24.15 -13.90
C ASN A 75 11.37 25.48 -14.34
N TRP A 76 10.04 25.58 -14.19
CA TRP A 76 9.32 26.81 -14.58
C TRP A 76 9.59 27.98 -13.64
N SER A 77 9.65 27.74 -12.34
CA SER A 77 9.89 28.78 -11.33
C SER A 77 11.35 29.21 -11.24
N GLY A 78 12.29 28.37 -11.71
CA GLY A 78 13.73 28.55 -11.50
C GLY A 78 14.12 28.54 -10.03
N LEU A 79 13.34 27.85 -9.18
CA LEU A 79 13.54 27.83 -7.74
C LEU A 79 14.92 27.28 -7.38
N THR A 80 15.30 26.17 -7.98
CA THR A 80 16.59 25.52 -7.75
C THR A 80 17.75 26.42 -8.11
N GLU A 81 17.68 27.11 -9.26
CA GLU A 81 18.70 28.07 -9.69
C GLU A 81 18.82 29.25 -8.72
N ARG A 82 17.69 29.79 -8.26
CA ARG A 82 17.68 30.91 -7.28
C ARG A 82 18.26 30.51 -5.93
N VAL A 83 18.05 29.29 -5.48
CA VAL A 83 18.51 28.81 -4.17
C VAL A 83 19.96 28.36 -4.22
N THR A 84 20.37 27.65 -5.25
CA THR A 84 21.71 27.06 -5.36
C THR A 84 22.71 27.95 -6.08
N GLY A 85 22.24 28.94 -6.88
CA GLY A 85 23.05 29.76 -7.76
C GLY A 85 23.65 29.00 -8.94
N GLN A 86 23.19 27.79 -9.21
CA GLN A 86 23.65 26.93 -10.30
C GLN A 86 22.53 26.73 -11.32
N THR A 87 22.87 26.85 -12.61
CA THR A 87 21.95 26.56 -13.69
C THR A 87 21.91 25.05 -13.95
N TYR A 88 20.75 24.46 -13.76
CA TYR A 88 20.50 23.05 -14.03
C TYR A 88 19.80 22.90 -15.38
N SER A 89 20.38 22.09 -16.27
CA SER A 89 19.88 21.89 -17.63
C SER A 89 19.53 20.45 -17.95
N SER A 90 19.88 19.50 -17.07
CA SER A 90 19.66 18.08 -17.28
C SER A 90 18.49 17.56 -16.44
N TYR A 91 17.77 16.59 -17.00
CA TYR A 91 16.73 15.86 -16.28
C TYR A 91 17.26 15.16 -15.00
N TRP A 92 18.54 14.83 -14.97
CA TRP A 92 19.18 14.11 -13.85
C TRP A 92 19.73 15.05 -12.75
N ASP A 93 19.62 16.35 -12.94
CA ASP A 93 20.06 17.32 -11.96
C ASP A 93 19.14 17.29 -10.71
N PRO A 94 19.71 17.54 -9.51
CA PRO A 94 18.92 17.47 -8.28
C PRO A 94 18.03 18.71 -8.10
N TRP A 95 16.84 18.67 -8.66
CA TRP A 95 15.81 19.69 -8.50
C TRP A 95 15.27 19.70 -7.07
N ILE A 96 15.22 20.86 -6.42
CA ILE A 96 14.87 20.97 -4.99
C ILE A 96 13.48 20.43 -4.71
N LEU A 97 12.46 20.88 -5.43
CA LEU A 97 11.08 20.44 -5.21
C LEU A 97 10.90 18.96 -5.51
N ASN A 98 11.50 18.47 -6.57
CA ASN A 98 11.46 17.04 -6.89
C ASN A 98 12.18 16.21 -5.83
N THR A 99 13.35 16.65 -5.36
CA THR A 99 14.10 15.97 -4.29
C THR A 99 13.30 15.93 -3.00
N LEU A 100 12.70 17.04 -2.58
CA LEU A 100 11.82 17.09 -1.41
C LEU A 100 10.61 16.17 -1.54
N ALA A 101 9.95 16.18 -2.69
CA ALA A 101 8.83 15.30 -2.96
C ALA A 101 9.24 13.81 -2.86
N ASN A 102 10.37 13.43 -3.46
CA ASN A 102 10.88 12.07 -3.41
C ASN A 102 11.26 11.65 -1.97
N VAL A 103 11.88 12.52 -1.18
CA VAL A 103 12.21 12.24 0.23
C VAL A 103 10.95 12.02 1.07
N ILE A 104 9.94 12.89 0.90
CA ILE A 104 8.66 12.79 1.62
C ILE A 104 7.90 11.51 1.21
N LEU A 105 7.91 11.15 -0.05
CA LEU A 105 7.18 10.00 -0.56
C LEU A 105 7.94 8.66 -0.39
N PHE A 106 9.23 8.72 -0.04
CA PHE A 106 10.09 7.54 0.07
C PHE A 106 9.56 6.53 1.09
N PHE A 107 9.34 6.95 2.33
CA PHE A 107 8.90 6.06 3.41
C PHE A 107 7.50 5.46 3.17
N PRO A 108 6.46 6.25 2.83
CA PRO A 108 5.15 5.66 2.58
C PRO A 108 5.13 4.76 1.33
N THR A 109 5.99 5.02 0.32
CA THR A 109 6.13 4.10 -0.82
C THR A 109 6.74 2.78 -0.39
N LEU A 110 7.76 2.79 0.47
CA LEU A 110 8.32 1.57 1.05
C LEU A 110 7.29 0.85 1.93
N ALA A 111 6.55 1.58 2.77
CA ALA A 111 5.57 0.99 3.67
C ALA A 111 4.42 0.31 2.90
N VAL A 112 3.83 0.99 1.89
CA VAL A 112 2.77 0.38 1.08
C VAL A 112 3.28 -0.79 0.24
N GLY A 113 4.52 -0.70 -0.27
CA GLY A 113 5.16 -1.78 -1.01
C GLY A 113 5.40 -3.03 -0.14
N ALA A 114 5.86 -2.86 1.11
CA ALA A 114 6.03 -3.96 2.07
C ALA A 114 4.68 -4.60 2.40
N ARG A 115 3.66 -3.80 2.74
CA ARG A 115 2.29 -4.29 3.00
C ARG A 115 1.71 -5.02 1.78
N ARG A 116 2.04 -4.56 0.57
CA ARG A 116 1.63 -5.25 -0.67
C ARG A 116 2.34 -6.59 -0.84
N LEU A 117 3.63 -6.70 -0.56
CA LEU A 117 4.36 -7.96 -0.55
C LEU A 117 3.79 -8.93 0.48
N HIS A 118 3.43 -8.46 1.67
CA HIS A 118 2.76 -9.27 2.68
C HIS A 118 1.40 -9.80 2.18
N SER A 119 0.65 -9.03 1.39
CA SER A 119 -0.63 -9.47 0.82
C SER A 119 -0.51 -10.61 -0.19
N VAL A 120 0.65 -10.73 -0.85
CA VAL A 120 0.99 -11.85 -1.75
C VAL A 120 1.81 -12.94 -1.07
N GLY A 121 1.93 -12.89 0.28
CA GLY A 121 2.62 -13.92 1.08
C GLY A 121 4.14 -13.86 1.01
N LYS A 122 4.70 -12.71 0.68
CA LYS A 122 6.15 -12.44 0.67
C LYS A 122 6.53 -11.49 1.79
N SER A 123 7.76 -11.61 2.29
CA SER A 123 8.31 -10.68 3.26
C SER A 123 8.57 -9.31 2.63
N GLY A 124 8.41 -8.22 3.41
CA GLY A 124 8.76 -6.86 2.97
C GLY A 124 10.23 -6.69 2.58
N TRP A 125 11.13 -7.53 3.10
CA TRP A 125 12.54 -7.55 2.75
C TRP A 125 12.83 -7.82 1.26
N TRP A 126 11.90 -8.38 0.51
CA TRP A 126 12.01 -8.51 -0.94
C TRP A 126 12.17 -7.17 -1.66
N GLN A 127 11.81 -6.06 -1.02
CA GLN A 127 12.06 -4.72 -1.55
C GLN A 127 13.56 -4.41 -1.74
N LEU A 128 14.46 -5.10 -1.03
CA LEU A 128 15.90 -4.94 -1.26
C LEU A 128 16.33 -5.30 -2.68
N LEU A 129 15.48 -6.02 -3.43
CA LEU A 129 15.71 -6.26 -4.86
C LEU A 129 15.74 -4.97 -5.70
N TYR A 130 15.24 -3.83 -5.18
CA TYR A 130 15.45 -2.52 -5.82
C TYR A 130 16.93 -2.23 -6.10
N ILE A 131 17.81 -2.63 -5.18
CA ILE A 131 19.26 -2.37 -5.27
C ILE A 131 19.87 -3.06 -6.49
N THR A 132 19.33 -4.19 -6.91
CA THR A 132 19.87 -4.97 -8.03
C THR A 132 19.44 -4.46 -9.41
N GLY A 133 18.53 -3.48 -9.49
CA GLY A 133 17.96 -2.97 -10.74
C GLY A 133 17.07 -3.99 -11.47
N ILE A 134 17.60 -5.17 -11.81
CA ILE A 134 16.85 -6.26 -12.46
C ILE A 134 15.71 -6.76 -11.54
N GLY A 135 15.92 -6.72 -10.23
CA GLY A 135 14.92 -7.12 -9.24
C GLY A 135 13.65 -6.27 -9.28
N ILE A 136 13.70 -5.04 -9.83
CA ILE A 136 12.53 -4.17 -9.99
C ILE A 136 11.46 -4.84 -10.86
N ILE A 137 11.85 -5.50 -11.94
CA ILE A 137 10.91 -6.19 -12.85
C ILE A 137 10.17 -7.30 -12.08
N TYR A 138 10.92 -8.05 -11.27
CA TYR A 138 10.32 -9.09 -10.45
C TYR A 138 9.41 -8.54 -9.35
N LEU A 139 9.76 -7.40 -8.74
CA LEU A 139 8.92 -6.71 -7.76
C LEU A 139 7.62 -6.20 -8.38
N ILE A 140 7.68 -5.59 -9.56
CA ILE A 140 6.49 -5.16 -10.31
C ILE A 140 5.57 -6.36 -10.56
N TYR A 141 6.13 -7.49 -10.99
CA TYR A 141 5.38 -8.73 -11.16
C TYR A 141 4.71 -9.18 -9.85
N LEU A 142 5.40 -9.14 -8.71
CA LEU A 142 4.84 -9.51 -7.41
C LEU A 142 3.71 -8.56 -6.98
N TRP A 143 3.90 -7.25 -7.16
CA TRP A 143 2.88 -6.26 -6.81
C TRP A 143 1.64 -6.31 -7.70
N ALA A 144 1.80 -6.75 -8.96
CA ALA A 144 0.69 -6.95 -9.88
C ALA A 144 -0.11 -8.25 -9.62
N GLN A 145 0.37 -9.15 -8.76
CA GLN A 145 -0.33 -10.41 -8.45
C GLN A 145 -1.63 -10.13 -7.67
N PRO A 146 -2.75 -10.81 -7.96
CA PRO A 146 -3.96 -10.69 -7.17
C PRO A 146 -3.74 -11.21 -5.74
N VAL A 147 -4.42 -10.59 -4.77
CA VAL A 147 -4.41 -11.02 -3.36
C VAL A 147 -4.88 -12.48 -3.27
N GLY A 148 -4.12 -13.32 -2.58
CA GLY A 148 -4.52 -14.70 -2.30
C GLY A 148 -3.99 -15.79 -3.24
N LYS A 149 -3.22 -15.45 -4.29
CA LYS A 149 -2.52 -16.49 -5.08
C LYS A 149 -1.46 -17.22 -4.26
N PHE A 150 -0.82 -16.53 -3.34
CA PHE A 150 0.06 -17.12 -2.34
C PHE A 150 -0.68 -17.17 -1.00
N LYS A 151 -1.59 -18.13 -0.82
CA LYS A 151 -2.09 -18.46 0.52
C LYS A 151 -0.87 -18.86 1.34
N SER A 152 -0.47 -18.02 2.28
CA SER A 152 0.57 -18.37 3.21
C SER A 152 0.13 -19.65 3.94
N SER A 153 1.06 -20.55 4.19
CA SER A 153 0.85 -21.74 5.02
C SER A 153 0.23 -21.39 6.37
N ASP A 154 0.50 -20.17 6.87
CA ASP A 154 -0.04 -19.63 8.12
C ASP A 154 -1.56 -19.34 8.05
N SER A 155 -2.08 -18.87 6.91
CA SER A 155 -3.53 -18.70 6.72
C SER A 155 -4.28 -20.03 6.71
N LYS A 156 -3.69 -21.08 6.12
CA LYS A 156 -4.23 -22.44 6.17
C LYS A 156 -4.17 -23.00 7.60
N ARG A 157 -3.10 -22.73 8.33
CA ARG A 157 -2.91 -23.18 9.71
C ARG A 157 -3.90 -22.51 10.65
N SER A 158 -4.07 -21.18 10.56
CA SER A 158 -5.05 -20.43 11.35
C SER A 158 -6.50 -20.83 11.06
N TYR A 159 -6.83 -21.05 9.77
CA TYR A 159 -8.17 -21.50 9.40
C TYR A 159 -8.46 -22.94 9.88
N ARG A 160 -7.46 -23.84 9.78
CA ARG A 160 -7.56 -25.22 10.27
C ARG A 160 -7.76 -25.25 11.77
N THR A 161 -6.96 -24.53 12.54
CA THR A 161 -7.09 -24.42 13.99
C THR A 161 -8.46 -23.88 14.40
N LYS A 162 -8.97 -22.85 13.70
CA LYS A 162 -10.29 -22.28 13.99
C LYS A 162 -11.44 -23.23 13.65
N LYS A 163 -11.29 -24.03 12.60
CA LYS A 163 -12.27 -25.06 12.23
C LYS A 163 -12.24 -26.21 13.24
N ASP A 164 -11.05 -26.69 13.60
CA ASP A 164 -10.88 -27.76 14.57
C ASP A 164 -11.49 -27.39 15.92
N VAL A 165 -11.24 -26.18 16.45
CA VAL A 165 -11.85 -25.69 17.70
C VAL A 165 -13.38 -25.57 17.59
N SER A 166 -13.91 -25.17 16.41
CA SER A 166 -15.36 -25.08 16.24
C SER A 166 -16.04 -26.45 16.19
N ASP A 167 -15.36 -27.45 15.64
CA ASP A 167 -15.89 -28.80 15.54
C ASP A 167 -15.80 -29.51 16.91
N GLU A 168 -14.72 -29.32 17.68
CA GLU A 168 -14.59 -29.76 19.05
C GLU A 168 -15.65 -29.12 19.99
N LEU A 169 -15.96 -27.82 19.79
CA LEU A 169 -17.04 -27.18 20.56
C LEU A 169 -18.43 -27.75 20.24
N LYS A 170 -18.68 -28.14 18.97
CA LYS A 170 -19.94 -28.80 18.61
C LYS A 170 -20.06 -30.17 19.25
N GLU A 171 -18.98 -30.95 19.22
CA GLU A 171 -18.92 -32.26 19.84
C GLU A 171 -19.13 -32.16 21.35
N LEU A 172 -18.47 -31.22 21.99
CA LEU A 172 -18.64 -30.97 23.44
C LEU A 172 -20.09 -30.57 23.79
N ASN A 173 -20.74 -29.74 22.96
CA ASN A 173 -22.15 -29.38 23.11
C ASN A 173 -23.08 -30.60 22.96
N GLN A 174 -22.74 -31.53 22.06
CA GLN A 174 -23.53 -32.74 21.86
C GLN A 174 -23.42 -33.66 23.09
N LEU A 175 -22.21 -33.87 23.58
CA LEU A 175 -21.98 -34.68 24.80
C LEU A 175 -22.73 -34.12 26.01
N TYR A 176 -22.82 -32.80 26.14
CA TYR A 176 -23.59 -32.15 27.18
C TYR A 176 -25.10 -32.36 27.02
N LYS A 177 -25.62 -32.27 25.78
CA LYS A 177 -27.04 -32.53 25.46
C LYS A 177 -27.42 -34.00 25.74
N ASP A 178 -26.52 -34.91 25.41
CA ASP A 178 -26.69 -36.36 25.61
C ASP A 178 -26.51 -36.76 27.07
N LYS A 179 -26.28 -35.76 27.98
CA LYS A 179 -26.02 -35.95 29.41
C LYS A 179 -24.81 -36.86 29.71
N ALA A 180 -23.89 -36.99 28.76
CA ALA A 180 -22.66 -37.76 28.92
C ALA A 180 -21.63 -37.07 29.81
N ILE A 181 -21.72 -35.72 29.92
CA ILE A 181 -20.85 -34.88 30.76
C ILE A 181 -21.70 -33.97 31.65
N THR A 182 -21.17 -33.62 32.80
CA THR A 182 -21.78 -32.71 33.76
C THR A 182 -21.59 -31.25 33.33
N LYS A 183 -22.37 -30.33 33.89
CA LYS A 183 -22.27 -28.89 33.65
C LYS A 183 -20.88 -28.33 34.01
N GLU A 184 -20.27 -28.88 35.06
CA GLU A 184 -18.95 -28.45 35.53
C GLU A 184 -17.84 -28.89 34.57
N GLU A 185 -17.90 -30.14 34.09
CA GLU A 185 -16.98 -30.67 33.10
C GLU A 185 -17.08 -29.94 31.76
N PHE A 186 -18.31 -29.65 31.32
CA PHE A 186 -18.55 -28.84 30.14
C PHE A 186 -17.94 -27.45 30.26
N ALA A 187 -18.14 -26.76 31.40
CA ALA A 187 -17.59 -25.43 31.62
C ALA A 187 -16.04 -25.41 31.63
N LYS A 188 -15.44 -26.43 32.25
CA LYS A 188 -13.99 -26.60 32.30
C LYS A 188 -13.39 -26.93 30.95
N ALA A 189 -13.99 -27.83 30.18
CA ALA A 189 -13.55 -28.17 28.84
C ALA A 189 -13.67 -26.98 27.88
N LYS A 190 -14.80 -26.26 27.93
CA LYS A 190 -15.01 -25.06 27.13
C LYS A 190 -13.98 -23.94 27.41
N LYS A 191 -13.62 -23.75 28.70
CA LYS A 191 -12.58 -22.80 29.11
C LYS A 191 -11.21 -23.18 28.56
N ASN A 192 -10.86 -24.45 28.56
CA ASN A 192 -9.58 -24.95 28.06
C ASN A 192 -9.48 -24.83 26.50
N LEU A 193 -10.61 -24.98 25.80
CA LEU A 193 -10.67 -24.86 24.33
C LEU A 193 -10.58 -23.41 23.83
N LEU A 194 -11.08 -22.47 24.63
CA LEU A 194 -11.13 -21.05 24.22
C LEU A 194 -9.95 -20.22 24.76
N GLY A 195 -9.09 -20.81 25.59
CA GLY A 195 -7.86 -20.18 26.08
C GLY A 195 -8.06 -19.33 27.28
#